data_0e58d78de1a513e0c5a3faa17dcd513f
#
_entry.id   0e58d78de1a513e0c5a3faa17dcd513f
#
_cell.length_a   1.000
_cell.length_b   1.000
_cell.length_c   1.000
_cell.angle_alpha   90.00
_cell.angle_beta   90.00
_cell.angle_gamma   90.00
#
_symmetry.space_group_name_H-M   'P 1'
#
loop_
_entity.id
_entity.type
_entity.pdbx_description
1 polymer ?
#
loop_
_entity_poly.entity_id
_entity_poly.type
_entity_poly.pdbx_seq_one_letter_code
_entity_poly.pdbx_strand_id
1 'polypeptide(L)'
;MAKKDRNIIEVAEKDEGNKKIGVDSKGKLIEVEETPREGAKPRRVLAVCLWLVGIFFEVIGILRLKDVINWLPSMSETTFLIVCLVIDCIVVIIGSLLWKRANHIDPASEKNKTKFWIQNNLGTIISVIAFLPIILFVLTDKEMDKKNKTIVSVVAIIALLIAGVSSYDFNPVSSEQLERAQKEVLASSHYDTNADGEAIVYWAEHSKKYHVDKDCPALQNSENVYYGTVKAAYEKNLTEPCRRCIHELEEDTAGDK
;
A
#
# COMPACT_ATOMS: atom_id res chain seq x y z
N MET A 1 30.21 23.71 13.09
CA MET A 1 29.99 22.25 13.09
C MET A 1 30.38 21.71 11.74
N ALA A 2 31.26 20.69 11.65
CA ALA A 2 31.66 20.12 10.39
C ALA A 2 30.44 19.44 9.73
N LYS A 3 30.18 19.76 8.43
CA LYS A 3 29.14 19.11 7.64
C LYS A 3 29.56 17.64 7.51
N LYS A 4 28.76 16.71 8.07
CA LYS A 4 29.02 15.27 7.95
C LYS A 4 28.87 14.90 6.47
N ASP A 5 29.86 14.22 5.90
CA ASP A 5 29.72 13.66 4.56
C ASP A 5 28.55 12.68 4.54
N ARG A 6 27.55 12.98 3.73
CA ARG A 6 26.32 12.19 3.60
C ARG A 6 26.34 11.47 2.25
N ASN A 7 25.97 10.20 2.25
CA ASN A 7 25.73 9.48 1.03
C ASN A 7 24.37 9.89 0.46
N ILE A 8 24.36 10.49 -0.73
CA ILE A 8 23.13 10.84 -1.45
C ILE A 8 22.86 9.73 -2.47
N ILE A 9 21.76 9.02 -2.30
CA ILE A 9 21.41 7.81 -3.05
C ILE A 9 20.17 8.08 -3.89
N GLU A 10 20.29 7.95 -5.19
CA GLU A 10 19.17 8.02 -6.12
C GLU A 10 18.27 6.79 -5.99
N VAL A 11 16.98 6.99 -5.81
CA VAL A 11 15.98 5.94 -5.94
C VAL A 11 15.43 6.04 -7.36
N ALA A 12 16.01 5.25 -8.26
CA ALA A 12 15.53 5.16 -9.63
C ALA A 12 14.05 4.73 -9.62
N GLU A 13 13.19 5.55 -10.21
CA GLU A 13 11.86 5.11 -10.61
C GLU A 13 12.03 4.00 -11.65
N LYS A 14 11.43 2.84 -11.43
CA LYS A 14 11.21 1.91 -12.53
C LYS A 14 10.19 2.57 -13.43
N ASP A 15 10.74 3.17 -14.48
CA ASP A 15 9.99 3.90 -15.48
C ASP A 15 8.98 2.96 -16.12
N GLU A 16 7.70 3.37 -16.06
CA GLU A 16 6.69 2.84 -16.98
C GLU A 16 5.36 3.59 -16.77
N GLY A 17 5.15 4.57 -17.64
CA GLY A 17 3.82 5.14 -17.94
C GLY A 17 3.14 5.93 -16.82
N ASN A 18 3.46 7.20 -16.68
CA ASN A 18 2.73 8.09 -15.78
C ASN A 18 2.51 9.47 -16.37
N LYS A 19 1.43 10.12 -15.89
CA LYS A 19 1.16 11.53 -16.15
C LYS A 19 2.37 12.32 -15.70
N LYS A 20 3.14 12.84 -16.66
CA LYS A 20 4.20 13.80 -16.38
C LYS A 20 3.57 15.17 -16.29
N ILE A 21 3.66 15.81 -15.13
CA ILE A 21 3.45 17.25 -15.06
C ILE A 21 4.79 17.85 -15.48
N GLY A 22 4.92 18.16 -16.78
CA GLY A 22 6.05 18.85 -17.31
C GLY A 22 5.84 20.36 -17.25
N VAL A 23 6.93 21.12 -17.18
CA VAL A 23 6.92 22.58 -17.36
C VAL A 23 7.37 22.84 -18.79
N ASP A 24 6.56 23.55 -19.58
CA ASP A 24 7.00 23.96 -20.91
C ASP A 24 8.13 25.02 -20.83
N SER A 25 8.76 25.29 -21.96
CA SER A 25 9.83 26.31 -22.07
C SER A 25 9.42 27.74 -21.64
N LYS A 26 8.15 27.93 -21.23
CA LYS A 26 7.57 29.19 -20.74
C LYS A 26 7.12 29.12 -19.28
N GLY A 27 7.47 28.04 -18.56
CA GLY A 27 7.10 27.87 -17.14
C GLY A 27 5.63 27.49 -16.90
N LYS A 28 4.88 27.05 -17.94
CA LYS A 28 3.48 26.65 -17.80
C LYS A 28 3.38 25.15 -17.60
N LEU A 29 2.62 24.71 -16.57
CA LEU A 29 2.32 23.32 -16.30
C LEU A 29 1.51 22.71 -17.47
N ILE A 30 2.04 21.65 -18.07
CA ILE A 30 1.38 20.88 -19.13
C ILE A 30 0.92 19.55 -18.53
N GLU A 31 -0.36 19.25 -18.73
CA GLU A 31 -0.98 17.98 -18.34
C GLU A 31 -0.79 16.96 -19.48
N VAL A 32 -0.10 15.87 -19.21
CA VAL A 32 0.08 14.76 -20.15
C VAL A 32 -0.82 13.60 -19.77
N GLU A 33 -1.43 12.94 -20.75
CA GLU A 33 -2.49 11.93 -20.64
C GLU A 33 -2.07 10.70 -19.80
N GLU A 34 -3.00 10.19 -18.97
CA GLU A 34 -2.75 9.06 -18.05
C GLU A 34 -2.63 7.74 -18.81
N THR A 35 -1.44 7.12 -18.76
CA THR A 35 -1.31 5.68 -18.97
C THR A 35 -1.28 4.96 -17.62
N PRO A 36 -1.95 3.81 -17.46
CA PRO A 36 -1.94 3.07 -16.20
C PRO A 36 -0.51 2.66 -15.82
N ARG A 37 -0.11 2.90 -14.59
CA ARG A 37 1.24 2.63 -14.09
C ARG A 37 1.53 1.12 -14.15
N GLU A 38 2.49 0.69 -14.94
CA GLU A 38 2.76 -0.73 -15.22
C GLU A 38 3.03 -1.56 -13.96
N GLY A 39 3.69 -0.99 -12.96
CA GLY A 39 3.95 -1.69 -11.70
C GLY A 39 2.71 -2.00 -10.85
N ALA A 40 1.60 -1.28 -10.99
CA ALA A 40 0.38 -1.52 -10.21
C ALA A 40 -0.43 -2.71 -10.73
N LYS A 41 -0.55 -2.85 -12.06
CA LYS A 41 -1.33 -3.93 -12.69
C LYS A 41 -0.86 -5.33 -12.30
N PRO A 42 0.43 -5.71 -12.44
CA PRO A 42 0.88 -7.05 -12.09
C PRO A 42 0.68 -7.35 -10.60
N ARG A 43 0.85 -6.35 -9.72
CA ARG A 43 0.60 -6.53 -8.29
C ARG A 43 -0.88 -6.77 -7.98
N ARG A 44 -1.79 -6.05 -8.65
CA ARG A 44 -3.24 -6.29 -8.52
C ARG A 44 -3.63 -7.67 -9.02
N VAL A 45 -3.11 -8.09 -10.17
CA VAL A 45 -3.37 -9.44 -10.71
C VAL A 45 -2.86 -10.51 -9.75
N LEU A 46 -1.61 -10.38 -9.26
CA LEU A 46 -1.05 -11.33 -8.29
C LEU A 46 -1.86 -11.37 -6.99
N ALA A 47 -2.32 -10.21 -6.49
CA ALA A 47 -3.19 -10.15 -5.32
C ALA A 47 -4.48 -10.94 -5.51
N VAL A 48 -5.15 -10.74 -6.65
CA VAL A 48 -6.38 -11.48 -6.99
C VAL A 48 -6.11 -12.97 -7.10
N CYS A 49 -5.01 -13.39 -7.75
CA CYS A 49 -4.63 -14.80 -7.83
C CYS A 49 -4.42 -15.41 -6.43
N LEU A 50 -3.75 -14.69 -5.52
CA LEU A 50 -3.55 -15.15 -4.14
C LEU A 50 -4.88 -15.29 -3.38
N TRP A 51 -5.79 -14.34 -3.52
CA TRP A 51 -7.11 -14.42 -2.91
C TRP A 51 -7.93 -15.60 -3.45
N LEU A 52 -7.85 -15.90 -4.75
CA LEU A 52 -8.48 -17.10 -5.33
C LEU A 52 -7.86 -18.40 -4.78
N VAL A 53 -6.55 -18.41 -4.53
CA VAL A 53 -5.87 -19.55 -3.88
C VAL A 53 -6.38 -19.71 -2.44
N GLY A 54 -6.57 -18.63 -1.69
CA GLY A 54 -7.16 -18.67 -0.35
C GLY A 54 -8.56 -19.29 -0.36
N ILE A 55 -9.45 -18.76 -1.18
CA ILE A 55 -10.82 -19.29 -1.35
C ILE A 55 -10.80 -20.79 -1.74
N PHE A 56 -9.84 -21.20 -2.58
CA PHE A 56 -9.68 -22.61 -2.95
C PHE A 56 -9.37 -23.48 -1.72
N PHE A 57 -8.44 -23.07 -0.84
CA PHE A 57 -8.13 -23.80 0.38
C PHE A 57 -9.29 -23.82 1.37
N GLU A 58 -10.06 -22.75 1.48
CA GLU A 58 -11.27 -22.70 2.28
C GLU A 58 -12.30 -23.73 1.79
N VAL A 59 -12.60 -23.75 0.50
CA VAL A 59 -13.53 -24.70 -0.11
C VAL A 59 -13.06 -26.14 0.11
N ILE A 60 -11.80 -26.45 -0.10
CA ILE A 60 -11.24 -27.78 0.13
C ILE A 60 -11.34 -28.18 1.62
N GLY A 61 -11.09 -27.25 2.53
CA GLY A 61 -11.26 -27.48 3.97
C GLY A 61 -12.71 -27.87 4.34
N ILE A 62 -13.67 -27.18 3.77
CA ILE A 62 -15.11 -27.47 3.96
C ILE A 62 -15.50 -28.83 3.33
N LEU A 63 -15.03 -29.11 2.09
CA LEU A 63 -15.33 -30.38 1.42
C LEU A 63 -14.74 -31.59 2.16
N ARG A 64 -13.57 -31.43 2.76
CA ARG A 64 -12.94 -32.44 3.61
C ARG A 64 -13.72 -32.66 4.89
N LEU A 65 -14.18 -31.58 5.52
CA LEU A 65 -15.02 -31.65 6.74
C LEU A 65 -16.36 -32.35 6.49
N LYS A 66 -16.86 -32.32 5.25
CA LYS A 66 -18.09 -33.02 4.85
C LYS A 66 -17.86 -34.40 4.21
N ASP A 67 -16.67 -34.97 4.37
CA ASP A 67 -16.29 -36.27 3.78
C ASP A 67 -16.51 -36.37 2.26
N VAL A 68 -16.62 -35.24 1.56
CA VAL A 68 -16.74 -35.22 0.10
C VAL A 68 -15.43 -35.58 -0.57
N ILE A 69 -14.31 -35.18 0.03
CA ILE A 69 -12.97 -35.49 -0.42
C ILE A 69 -12.15 -36.10 0.71
N ASN A 70 -11.22 -36.99 0.41
CA ASN A 70 -10.37 -37.63 1.40
C ASN A 70 -8.89 -37.35 1.12
N TRP A 71 -8.55 -36.04 1.15
CA TRP A 71 -7.18 -35.58 1.04
C TRP A 71 -6.45 -35.71 2.39
N LEU A 72 -5.24 -36.26 2.37
CA LEU A 72 -4.42 -36.48 3.57
C LEU A 72 -5.18 -37.25 4.66
N PRO A 73 -5.58 -38.52 4.41
CA PRO A 73 -6.41 -39.30 5.32
C PRO A 73 -5.77 -39.56 6.68
N SER A 74 -4.45 -39.41 6.81
CA SER A 74 -3.71 -39.50 8.06
C SER A 74 -3.93 -38.32 9.03
N MET A 75 -4.51 -37.21 8.53
CA MET A 75 -4.78 -35.99 9.33
C MET A 75 -6.25 -35.94 9.71
N SER A 76 -6.54 -35.55 10.95
CA SER A 76 -7.94 -35.34 11.37
C SER A 76 -8.56 -34.18 10.57
N GLU A 77 -9.87 -34.23 10.30
CA GLU A 77 -10.61 -33.21 9.55
C GLU A 77 -10.45 -31.83 10.16
N THR A 78 -10.55 -31.74 11.48
CA THR A 78 -10.36 -30.47 12.22
C THR A 78 -8.96 -29.92 12.02
N THR A 79 -7.92 -30.77 12.11
CA THR A 79 -6.53 -30.32 11.90
C THR A 79 -6.32 -29.86 10.46
N PHE A 80 -6.86 -30.61 9.49
CA PHE A 80 -6.78 -30.24 8.08
C PHE A 80 -7.45 -28.88 7.82
N LEU A 81 -8.63 -28.65 8.37
CA LEU A 81 -9.34 -27.38 8.24
C LEU A 81 -8.56 -26.21 8.85
N ILE A 82 -7.93 -26.41 10.02
CA ILE A 82 -7.07 -25.39 10.64
C ILE A 82 -5.87 -25.07 9.77
N VAL A 83 -5.24 -26.09 9.17
CA VAL A 83 -4.12 -25.87 8.24
C VAL A 83 -4.56 -25.07 7.02
N CYS A 84 -5.71 -25.39 6.43
CA CYS A 84 -6.29 -24.62 5.33
C CYS A 84 -6.55 -23.15 5.73
N LEU A 85 -7.12 -22.90 6.91
CA LEU A 85 -7.35 -21.54 7.44
C LEU A 85 -6.07 -20.75 7.65
N VAL A 86 -4.99 -21.40 8.11
CA VAL A 86 -3.70 -20.73 8.28
C VAL A 86 -3.09 -20.37 6.92
N ILE A 87 -3.15 -21.27 5.95
CA ILE A 87 -2.68 -20.98 4.58
C ILE A 87 -3.50 -19.84 3.97
N ASP A 88 -4.84 -19.90 4.09
CA ASP A 88 -5.73 -18.84 3.61
C ASP A 88 -5.38 -17.49 4.25
N CYS A 89 -5.21 -17.44 5.57
CA CYS A 89 -4.81 -16.22 6.27
C CYS A 89 -3.52 -15.62 5.70
N ILE A 90 -2.50 -16.44 5.46
CA ILE A 90 -1.22 -15.99 4.92
C ILE A 90 -1.38 -15.43 3.51
N VAL A 91 -2.06 -16.14 2.61
CA VAL A 91 -2.20 -15.69 1.21
C VAL A 91 -3.11 -14.47 1.10
N VAL A 92 -4.15 -14.36 1.93
CA VAL A 92 -5.02 -13.17 2.00
C VAL A 92 -4.23 -11.95 2.46
N ILE A 93 -3.40 -12.07 3.49
CA ILE A 93 -2.54 -10.97 3.96
C ILE A 93 -1.55 -10.55 2.87
N ILE A 94 -0.84 -11.49 2.26
CA ILE A 94 0.15 -11.18 1.21
C ILE A 94 -0.55 -10.49 0.01
N GLY A 95 -1.68 -11.02 -0.44
CA GLY A 95 -2.48 -10.44 -1.51
C GLY A 95 -2.92 -9.01 -1.18
N SER A 96 -3.38 -8.77 0.05
CA SER A 96 -3.83 -7.45 0.51
C SER A 96 -2.67 -6.45 0.61
N LEU A 97 -1.49 -6.87 1.05
CA LEU A 97 -0.29 -6.02 1.06
C LEU A 97 0.15 -5.64 -0.36
N LEU A 98 0.08 -6.58 -1.31
CA LEU A 98 0.35 -6.29 -2.73
C LEU A 98 -0.66 -5.32 -3.32
N TRP A 99 -1.94 -5.47 -2.96
CA TRP A 99 -3.01 -4.56 -3.37
C TRP A 99 -2.81 -3.15 -2.82
N LYS A 100 -2.47 -3.00 -1.53
CA LYS A 100 -2.14 -1.68 -0.94
C LYS A 100 -0.96 -1.03 -1.65
N ARG A 101 0.12 -1.77 -1.90
CA ARG A 101 1.27 -1.25 -2.65
C ARG A 101 0.89 -0.81 -4.06
N ALA A 102 0.01 -1.56 -4.73
CA ALA A 102 -0.51 -1.17 -6.05
C ALA A 102 -1.33 0.12 -5.99
N ASN A 103 -2.12 0.33 -4.93
CA ASN A 103 -2.89 1.56 -4.73
C ASN A 103 -2.00 2.78 -4.44
N HIS A 104 -0.84 2.60 -3.81
CA HIS A 104 0.13 3.69 -3.62
C HIS A 104 0.87 4.06 -4.91
N ILE A 105 1.10 3.08 -5.81
CA ILE A 105 1.69 3.32 -7.13
C ILE A 105 0.68 4.01 -8.06
N ASP A 106 -0.56 3.55 -8.06
CA ASP A 106 -1.66 4.02 -8.91
C ASP A 106 -2.89 4.29 -8.04
N PRO A 107 -2.90 5.46 -7.36
CA PRO A 107 -3.94 5.81 -6.41
C PRO A 107 -5.28 6.08 -7.08
N ALA A 108 -6.36 5.70 -6.38
CA ALA A 108 -7.71 6.01 -6.80
C ALA A 108 -8.02 7.50 -6.63
N SER A 109 -8.91 8.01 -7.48
CA SER A 109 -9.45 9.36 -7.33
C SER A 109 -10.45 9.45 -6.17
N GLU A 110 -10.30 10.48 -5.33
CA GLU A 110 -11.23 10.77 -4.21
C GLU A 110 -12.51 11.48 -4.66
N LYS A 111 -12.64 11.86 -5.94
CA LYS A 111 -13.86 12.46 -6.50
C LYS A 111 -15.08 11.55 -6.30
N ASN A 112 -14.88 10.24 -6.37
CA ASN A 112 -15.90 9.25 -6.01
C ASN A 112 -15.51 8.55 -4.70
N LYS A 113 -16.02 9.06 -3.58
CA LYS A 113 -15.70 8.60 -2.23
C LYS A 113 -15.97 7.10 -2.03
N THR A 114 -17.06 6.57 -2.58
CA THR A 114 -17.41 5.15 -2.45
C THR A 114 -16.40 4.27 -3.19
N LYS A 115 -16.08 4.61 -4.44
CA LYS A 115 -15.08 3.88 -5.22
C LYS A 115 -13.71 3.95 -4.57
N PHE A 116 -13.31 5.12 -4.09
CA PHE A 116 -12.05 5.34 -3.38
C PHE A 116 -11.96 4.46 -2.14
N TRP A 117 -13.01 4.44 -1.30
CA TRP A 117 -13.05 3.64 -0.09
C TRP A 117 -12.98 2.13 -0.40
N ILE A 118 -13.79 1.64 -1.35
CA ILE A 118 -13.80 0.22 -1.74
C ILE A 118 -12.42 -0.19 -2.26
N GLN A 119 -11.82 0.59 -3.16
CA GLN A 119 -10.53 0.26 -3.77
C GLN A 119 -9.41 0.18 -2.73
N ASN A 120 -9.38 1.09 -1.76
CA ASN A 120 -8.36 1.11 -0.72
C ASN A 120 -8.58 0.06 0.37
N ASN A 121 -9.83 -0.36 0.60
CA ASN A 121 -10.16 -1.36 1.62
C ASN A 121 -10.54 -2.73 1.03
N LEU A 122 -10.24 -2.98 -0.25
CA LEU A 122 -10.62 -4.23 -0.91
C LEU A 122 -10.03 -5.46 -0.21
N GLY A 123 -8.79 -5.37 0.29
CA GLY A 123 -8.16 -6.44 1.06
C GLY A 123 -8.94 -6.79 2.34
N THR A 124 -9.44 -5.79 3.07
CA THR A 124 -10.29 -6.00 4.25
C THR A 124 -11.63 -6.62 3.87
N ILE A 125 -12.24 -6.17 2.78
CA ILE A 125 -13.49 -6.75 2.26
C ILE A 125 -13.28 -8.22 1.91
N ILE A 126 -12.19 -8.56 1.24
CA ILE A 126 -11.83 -9.94 0.90
C ILE A 126 -11.58 -10.77 2.17
N SER A 127 -10.94 -10.22 3.20
CA SER A 127 -10.77 -10.94 4.47
C SER A 127 -12.11 -11.33 5.11
N VAL A 128 -13.11 -10.45 5.03
CA VAL A 128 -14.46 -10.77 5.52
C VAL A 128 -15.10 -11.86 4.66
N ILE A 129 -14.98 -11.77 3.34
CA ILE A 129 -15.53 -12.76 2.40
C ILE A 129 -14.87 -14.14 2.59
N ALA A 130 -13.56 -14.17 2.87
CA ALA A 130 -12.81 -15.40 3.05
C ALA A 130 -13.13 -16.10 4.38
N PHE A 131 -13.28 -15.39 5.48
CA PHE A 131 -13.39 -16.02 6.80
C PHE A 131 -14.82 -16.08 7.37
N LEU A 132 -15.68 -15.13 7.02
CA LEU A 132 -17.03 -15.10 7.60
C LEU A 132 -17.88 -16.31 7.20
N PRO A 133 -17.88 -16.80 5.95
CA PRO A 133 -18.66 -17.98 5.56
C PRO A 133 -18.25 -19.22 6.33
N ILE A 134 -16.95 -19.48 6.51
CA ILE A 134 -16.47 -20.65 7.23
C ILE A 134 -16.79 -20.57 8.73
N ILE A 135 -16.72 -19.38 9.34
CA ILE A 135 -17.13 -19.18 10.72
C ILE A 135 -18.61 -19.56 10.88
N LEU A 136 -19.48 -19.03 10.01
CA LEU A 136 -20.91 -19.34 10.04
C LEU A 136 -21.18 -20.83 9.79
N PHE A 137 -20.48 -21.42 8.82
CA PHE A 137 -20.58 -22.83 8.50
C PHE A 137 -20.23 -23.70 9.70
N VAL A 138 -19.07 -23.51 10.32
CA VAL A 138 -18.62 -24.28 11.49
C VAL A 138 -19.56 -24.09 12.67
N LEU A 139 -20.03 -22.89 12.95
CA LEU A 139 -20.96 -22.63 14.07
C LEU A 139 -22.31 -23.33 13.88
N THR A 140 -22.79 -23.45 12.65
CA THR A 140 -24.10 -24.10 12.34
C THR A 140 -24.00 -25.59 12.11
N ASP A 141 -22.80 -26.15 11.92
CA ASP A 141 -22.57 -27.57 11.71
C ASP A 141 -23.07 -28.39 12.92
N LYS A 142 -23.86 -29.41 12.67
CA LYS A 142 -24.43 -30.26 13.72
C LYS A 142 -23.64 -31.56 13.97
N GLU A 143 -22.77 -31.92 13.04
CA GLU A 143 -21.99 -33.16 13.06
C GLU A 143 -20.68 -32.99 13.83
N MET A 144 -20.12 -31.76 13.81
CA MET A 144 -18.89 -31.45 14.52
C MET A 144 -19.11 -31.41 16.04
N ASP A 145 -18.21 -32.07 16.79
CA ASP A 145 -18.26 -32.04 18.27
C ASP A 145 -17.98 -30.62 18.81
N LYS A 146 -18.51 -30.33 20.00
CA LYS A 146 -18.45 -28.97 20.59
C LYS A 146 -17.05 -28.44 20.78
N LYS A 147 -16.08 -29.29 21.13
CA LYS A 147 -14.68 -28.91 21.35
C LYS A 147 -14.03 -28.46 20.03
N ASN A 148 -14.13 -29.29 18.99
CA ASN A 148 -13.56 -28.98 17.69
C ASN A 148 -14.21 -27.75 17.04
N LYS A 149 -15.55 -27.65 17.17
CA LYS A 149 -16.31 -26.46 16.75
C LYS A 149 -15.75 -25.17 17.39
N THR A 150 -15.55 -25.20 18.71
CA THR A 150 -15.02 -24.03 19.43
C THR A 150 -13.60 -23.70 18.97
N ILE A 151 -12.72 -24.70 18.85
CA ILE A 151 -11.33 -24.48 18.41
C ILE A 151 -11.29 -23.86 17.03
N VAL A 152 -11.98 -24.43 16.04
CA VAL A 152 -11.98 -23.93 14.66
C VAL A 152 -12.58 -22.52 14.59
N SER A 153 -13.70 -22.27 15.28
CA SER A 153 -14.33 -20.96 15.30
C SER A 153 -13.41 -19.89 15.88
N VAL A 154 -12.72 -20.20 16.99
CA VAL A 154 -11.75 -19.26 17.58
C VAL A 154 -10.60 -18.99 16.64
N VAL A 155 -10.01 -20.03 16.02
CA VAL A 155 -8.94 -19.86 15.04
C VAL A 155 -9.39 -19.01 13.85
N ALA A 156 -10.58 -19.28 13.30
CA ALA A 156 -11.11 -18.53 12.16
C ALA A 156 -11.41 -17.06 12.51
N ILE A 157 -11.92 -16.78 13.71
CA ILE A 157 -12.13 -15.40 14.19
C ILE A 157 -10.81 -14.67 14.36
N ILE A 158 -9.81 -15.32 14.95
CA ILE A 158 -8.46 -14.73 15.09
C ILE A 158 -7.85 -14.46 13.70
N ALA A 159 -7.96 -15.40 12.76
CA ALA A 159 -7.50 -15.23 11.39
C ALA A 159 -8.20 -14.04 10.70
N LEU A 160 -9.53 -13.92 10.84
CA LEU A 160 -10.29 -12.78 10.32
C LEU A 160 -9.79 -11.44 10.89
N LEU A 161 -9.57 -11.37 12.20
CA LEU A 161 -9.10 -10.14 12.85
C LEU A 161 -7.70 -9.76 12.38
N ILE A 162 -6.78 -10.73 12.34
CA ILE A 162 -5.40 -10.50 11.88
C ILE A 162 -5.40 -10.08 10.40
N ALA A 163 -6.08 -10.84 9.54
CA ALA A 163 -6.15 -10.54 8.11
C ALA A 163 -6.87 -9.20 7.86
N GLY A 164 -7.99 -8.94 8.52
CA GLY A 164 -8.76 -7.70 8.38
C GLY A 164 -7.96 -6.45 8.78
N VAL A 165 -7.33 -6.45 9.95
CA VAL A 165 -6.52 -5.32 10.43
C VAL A 165 -5.28 -5.13 9.56
N SER A 166 -4.57 -6.22 9.20
CA SER A 166 -3.39 -6.14 8.34
C SER A 166 -3.72 -5.64 6.94
N SER A 167 -4.93 -5.92 6.45
CA SER A 167 -5.41 -5.56 5.12
C SER A 167 -5.97 -4.14 5.05
N TYR A 168 -6.40 -3.56 6.17
CA TYR A 168 -6.96 -2.22 6.21
C TYR A 168 -5.90 -1.17 5.88
N ASP A 169 -6.24 -0.22 5.01
CA ASP A 169 -5.36 0.90 4.69
C ASP A 169 -5.69 2.09 5.60
N PHE A 170 -4.83 2.31 6.59
CA PHE A 170 -4.97 3.41 7.56
C PHE A 170 -4.56 4.76 7.01
N ASN A 171 -3.84 4.79 5.87
CA ASN A 171 -3.36 6.03 5.25
C ASN A 171 -3.50 5.95 3.71
N PRO A 172 -4.75 5.87 3.21
CA PRO A 172 -4.99 5.75 1.78
C PRO A 172 -4.58 7.04 1.05
N VAL A 173 -3.93 6.88 -0.08
CA VAL A 173 -3.49 7.98 -0.95
C VAL A 173 -4.48 8.17 -2.09
N SER A 174 -4.78 9.44 -2.44
CA SER A 174 -5.56 9.77 -3.64
C SER A 174 -4.69 10.34 -4.76
N SER A 175 -5.16 10.21 -6.01
CA SER A 175 -4.49 10.84 -7.14
C SER A 175 -4.46 12.37 -7.00
N GLU A 176 -5.49 12.96 -6.43
CA GLU A 176 -5.57 14.40 -6.19
C GLU A 176 -4.59 14.88 -5.11
N GLN A 177 -4.32 14.05 -4.10
CA GLN A 177 -3.30 14.37 -3.08
C GLN A 177 -1.90 14.34 -3.71
N LEU A 178 -1.60 13.33 -4.53
CA LEU A 178 -0.34 13.25 -5.23
C LEU A 178 -0.11 14.44 -6.18
N GLU A 179 -1.13 14.81 -6.96
CA GLU A 179 -1.06 15.99 -7.85
C GLU A 179 -0.84 17.29 -7.06
N ARG A 180 -1.52 17.45 -5.92
CA ARG A 180 -1.31 18.62 -5.05
C ARG A 180 0.11 18.69 -4.53
N ALA A 181 0.63 17.58 -4.01
CA ALA A 181 1.99 17.51 -3.50
C ALA A 181 3.03 17.81 -4.59
N GLN A 182 2.85 17.33 -5.81
CA GLN A 182 3.71 17.65 -6.94
C GLN A 182 3.67 19.16 -7.28
N LYS A 183 2.48 19.76 -7.28
CA LYS A 183 2.32 21.21 -7.53
C LYS A 183 2.95 22.05 -6.41
N GLU A 184 2.83 21.64 -5.16
CA GLU A 184 3.46 22.32 -4.02
C GLU A 184 4.98 22.30 -4.14
N VAL A 185 5.58 21.15 -4.49
CA VAL A 185 7.03 21.06 -4.69
C VAL A 185 7.48 21.93 -5.86
N LEU A 186 6.77 21.94 -6.98
CA LEU A 186 7.07 22.79 -8.15
C LEU A 186 6.86 24.29 -7.87
N ALA A 187 5.98 24.64 -6.96
CA ALA A 187 5.77 26.03 -6.54
C ALA A 187 6.82 26.52 -5.54
N SER A 188 7.62 25.61 -4.98
CA SER A 188 8.68 25.98 -4.05
C SER A 188 9.82 26.67 -4.78
N SER A 189 10.46 27.65 -4.12
CA SER A 189 11.58 28.42 -4.71
C SER A 189 12.89 27.62 -4.80
N HIS A 190 12.98 26.50 -4.09
CA HIS A 190 14.19 25.69 -3.94
C HIS A 190 13.87 24.21 -4.14
N TYR A 191 13.63 23.77 -5.38
CA TYR A 191 13.55 22.35 -5.70
C TYR A 191 14.65 21.98 -6.70
N ASP A 192 15.24 20.82 -6.50
CA ASP A 192 16.16 20.22 -7.46
C ASP A 192 15.35 19.42 -8.50
N THR A 193 15.92 19.21 -9.68
CA THR A 193 15.32 18.38 -10.74
C THR A 193 16.21 17.20 -11.08
N ASN A 194 15.60 16.09 -11.52
CA ASN A 194 16.33 14.99 -12.14
C ASN A 194 16.73 15.32 -13.59
N ALA A 195 17.39 14.38 -14.27
CA ALA A 195 17.81 14.53 -15.66
C ALA A 195 16.65 14.76 -16.64
N ASP A 196 15.44 14.31 -16.29
CA ASP A 196 14.22 14.46 -17.10
C ASP A 196 13.46 15.76 -16.79
N GLY A 197 13.98 16.61 -15.89
CA GLY A 197 13.37 17.87 -15.49
C GLY A 197 12.22 17.74 -14.51
N GLU A 198 12.04 16.56 -13.87
CA GLU A 198 11.04 16.36 -12.83
C GLU A 198 11.56 16.81 -11.48
N ALA A 199 10.70 17.45 -10.67
CA ALA A 199 11.07 17.86 -9.32
C ALA A 199 11.36 16.66 -8.42
N ILE A 200 12.48 16.72 -7.70
CA ILE A 200 12.91 15.67 -6.76
C ILE A 200 12.76 16.12 -5.33
N VAL A 201 12.59 15.15 -4.46
CA VAL A 201 12.47 15.30 -3.02
C VAL A 201 13.41 14.33 -2.32
N TYR A 202 13.75 14.62 -1.07
CA TYR A 202 14.74 13.91 -0.28
C TYR A 202 14.12 13.26 0.94
N TRP A 203 14.66 12.12 1.41
CA TRP A 203 14.23 11.46 2.64
C TRP A 203 15.33 10.62 3.25
N ALA A 204 15.25 10.35 4.55
CA ALA A 204 16.11 9.41 5.25
C ALA A 204 15.46 8.02 5.28
N GLU A 205 16.25 6.96 5.57
CA GLU A 205 15.84 5.56 5.53
C GLU A 205 14.56 5.26 6.36
N HIS A 206 14.44 5.89 7.53
CA HIS A 206 13.30 5.69 8.43
C HIS A 206 12.42 6.95 8.55
N SER A 207 12.51 7.85 7.59
CA SER A 207 11.69 9.06 7.56
C SER A 207 10.21 8.73 7.34
N LYS A 208 9.34 9.53 7.94
CA LYS A 208 7.90 9.53 7.65
C LYS A 208 7.50 10.66 6.70
N LYS A 209 8.45 11.53 6.36
CA LYS A 209 8.22 12.74 5.57
C LYS A 209 9.30 12.88 4.50
N TYR A 210 8.94 13.50 3.39
CA TYR A 210 9.90 13.92 2.38
C TYR A 210 10.29 15.39 2.59
N HIS A 211 11.43 15.78 2.05
CA HIS A 211 12.01 17.12 2.14
C HIS A 211 12.26 17.66 0.74
N VAL A 212 11.98 18.94 0.52
CA VAL A 212 12.24 19.62 -0.76
C VAL A 212 13.71 20.02 -0.83
N ASP A 213 14.31 20.40 0.32
CA ASP A 213 15.70 20.79 0.41
C ASP A 213 16.57 19.63 0.95
N LYS A 214 17.64 19.28 0.20
CA LYS A 214 18.65 18.28 0.59
C LYS A 214 19.43 18.67 1.86
N ASP A 215 19.55 19.96 2.14
CA ASP A 215 20.29 20.51 3.28
C ASP A 215 19.38 20.76 4.48
N CYS A 216 18.12 20.36 4.41
CA CYS A 216 17.17 20.48 5.52
C CYS A 216 17.77 19.99 6.85
N PRO A 217 17.67 20.78 7.95
CA PRO A 217 18.21 20.40 9.25
C PRO A 217 17.73 19.03 9.77
N ALA A 218 16.55 18.59 9.37
CA ALA A 218 16.01 17.27 9.74
C ALA A 218 16.77 16.10 9.08
N LEU A 219 17.48 16.33 7.96
CA LEU A 219 18.29 15.33 7.29
C LEU A 219 19.76 15.31 7.72
N GLN A 220 20.22 16.32 8.48
CA GLN A 220 21.65 16.50 8.82
C GLN A 220 22.25 15.35 9.62
N ASN A 221 21.45 14.66 10.43
CA ASN A 221 21.89 13.53 11.25
C ASN A 221 21.82 12.18 10.54
N SER A 222 21.30 12.13 9.32
CA SER A 222 21.16 10.91 8.56
C SER A 222 22.47 10.55 7.86
N GLU A 223 22.85 9.28 7.88
CA GLU A 223 24.01 8.75 7.16
C GLU A 223 23.73 8.66 5.67
N ASN A 224 22.54 8.10 5.34
CA ASN A 224 22.06 7.95 3.97
C ASN A 224 20.86 8.86 3.77
N VAL A 225 20.89 9.63 2.69
CA VAL A 225 19.79 10.45 2.21
C VAL A 225 19.43 9.95 0.82
N TYR A 226 18.21 9.52 0.66
CA TYR A 226 17.64 9.07 -0.61
C TYR A 226 16.96 10.23 -1.30
N TYR A 227 16.93 10.22 -2.63
CA TYR A 227 16.17 11.18 -3.40
C TYR A 227 15.44 10.51 -4.57
N GLY A 228 14.39 11.14 -5.04
CA GLY A 228 13.58 10.71 -6.17
C GLY A 228 12.41 11.65 -6.37
N THR A 229 11.51 11.31 -7.27
CA THR A 229 10.32 12.13 -7.51
C THR A 229 9.37 12.10 -6.30
N VAL A 230 8.43 13.04 -6.24
CA VAL A 230 7.34 13.03 -5.23
C VAL A 230 6.60 11.71 -5.27
N LYS A 231 6.41 11.13 -6.46
CA LYS A 231 5.79 9.82 -6.65
C LYS A 231 6.61 8.70 -6.01
N ALA A 232 7.93 8.68 -6.19
CA ALA A 232 8.81 7.70 -5.56
C ALA A 232 8.72 7.78 -4.03
N ALA A 233 8.58 8.98 -3.46
CA ALA A 233 8.34 9.18 -2.04
C ALA A 233 6.99 8.58 -1.60
N TYR A 234 5.91 8.81 -2.36
CA TYR A 234 4.59 8.23 -2.10
C TYR A 234 4.57 6.70 -2.19
N GLU A 235 5.32 6.11 -3.10
CA GLU A 235 5.50 4.65 -3.18
C GLU A 235 6.16 4.06 -1.92
N LYS A 236 6.98 4.87 -1.24
CA LYS A 236 7.58 4.56 0.07
C LYS A 236 6.68 4.91 1.27
N ASN A 237 5.43 5.29 1.01
CA ASN A 237 4.46 5.77 2.02
C ASN A 237 4.88 7.08 2.71
N LEU A 238 5.69 7.89 2.04
CA LEU A 238 6.08 9.23 2.49
C LEU A 238 5.12 10.24 1.84
N THR A 239 3.97 10.45 2.45
CA THR A 239 2.87 11.24 1.87
C THR A 239 2.80 12.67 2.41
N GLU A 240 3.64 12.98 3.40
CA GLU A 240 3.66 14.30 4.03
C GLU A 240 5.00 15.00 3.78
N PRO A 241 4.98 16.27 3.38
CA PRO A 241 6.18 17.10 3.31
C PRO A 241 6.67 17.49 4.70
N CYS A 242 7.95 17.81 4.78
CA CYS A 242 8.54 18.38 6.01
C CYS A 242 8.03 19.82 6.20
N ARG A 243 7.42 20.09 7.34
CA ARG A 243 6.91 21.43 7.66
C ARG A 243 7.99 22.54 7.61
N ARG A 244 9.24 22.24 7.96
CA ARG A 244 10.33 23.22 7.91
C ARG A 244 10.62 23.64 6.46
N CYS A 245 10.67 22.69 5.53
CA CYS A 245 10.88 22.99 4.12
C CYS A 245 9.73 23.80 3.49
N ILE A 246 8.51 23.72 4.03
CA ILE A 246 7.33 24.43 3.51
C ILE A 246 7.20 25.81 4.17
N HIS A 247 7.50 25.96 5.46
CA HIS A 247 7.41 27.26 6.14
C HIS A 247 8.41 28.30 5.63
N GLU A 248 9.61 27.87 5.22
CA GLU A 248 10.57 28.75 4.54
C GLU A 248 10.01 29.31 3.23
N LEU A 249 9.06 28.60 2.59
CA LEU A 249 8.39 29.00 1.35
C LEU A 249 7.28 30.06 1.56
N GLU A 250 6.59 30.01 2.71
CA GLU A 250 5.54 30.99 3.04
C GLU A 250 6.13 32.34 3.45
N GLU A 251 7.29 32.36 4.12
CA GLU A 251 7.98 33.59 4.51
C GLU A 251 8.57 34.34 3.33
N ASP A 252 9.17 33.63 2.35
CA ASP A 252 9.75 34.25 1.15
C ASP A 252 8.67 34.88 0.21
N THR A 253 7.47 34.31 0.20
CA THR A 253 6.35 34.87 -0.59
C THR A 253 5.63 36.03 0.09
N ALA A 254 5.79 36.21 1.41
CA ALA A 254 5.19 37.30 2.18
C ALA A 254 6.07 38.56 2.20
N GLY A 255 7.35 38.44 1.85
CA GLY A 255 8.32 39.56 1.86
C GLY A 255 8.33 40.42 0.61
N ASP A 256 7.60 40.07 -0.45
CA ASP A 256 7.61 40.75 -1.76
C ASP A 256 6.26 41.46 -2.08
N LYS A 257 5.68 42.12 -1.05
CA LYS A 257 4.52 43.01 -1.20
C LYS A 257 4.78 44.39 -0.66
#